data_f61ac7b3220ac1c338677d9737806402
#
_entry.id   f61ac7b3220ac1c338677d9737806402
#
_cell.length_a   1.000
_cell.length_b   1.000
_cell.length_c   1.000
_cell.angle_alpha   90.00
_cell.angle_beta   90.00
_cell.angle_gamma   90.00
#
_symmetry.space_group_name_H-M   'P 1'
#
loop_
_entity.id
_entity.type
_entity.pdbx_description
1 polymer ?
#
loop_
_entity_poly.entity_id
_entity_poly.type
_entity_poly.pdbx_seq_one_letter_code
_entity_poly.pdbx_strand_id
1 'polypeptide(L)'
;MTDRSEIPGGMRDDARETWPSPELIESWLGDSMYDVQLGPGDDVVIDADDPEALARARRFRDTLSQFASGITVITTLSGGEPVGMTCQSFSSVSLEPPLVMFIPAKTSRAWPLIQRAGAFCANILASGQADLSNQMASKGADKFAGVDWEPAQVTGSPVLKGTLAHLDCRIHAAYEAGDHFVVIGRVEHLAVGDDAADPLLFFRGTYRSTDPV
;
A
#
# COMPACT_ATOMS: atom_id res chain seq x y z
N MET A 1 -40.48 -5.06 -11.01
CA MET A 1 -40.39 -4.39 -9.69
C MET A 1 -39.52 -5.29 -8.86
N THR A 2 -38.22 -5.14 -8.96
CA THR A 2 -37.22 -5.89 -8.16
C THR A 2 -37.10 -5.21 -6.81
N ASP A 3 -37.41 -5.98 -5.78
CA ASP A 3 -37.36 -5.58 -4.38
C ASP A 3 -35.94 -5.13 -4.01
N ARG A 4 -35.82 -3.88 -3.58
CA ARG A 4 -34.57 -3.23 -3.16
C ARG A 4 -34.13 -3.60 -1.73
N SER A 5 -34.72 -4.63 -1.13
CA SER A 5 -34.49 -5.01 0.28
C SER A 5 -33.40 -6.06 0.48
N GLU A 6 -32.73 -6.54 -0.57
CA GLU A 6 -31.71 -7.60 -0.48
C GLU A 6 -30.29 -7.15 -0.88
N ILE A 7 -29.95 -5.88 -0.73
CA ILE A 7 -28.54 -5.49 -0.77
C ILE A 7 -27.98 -5.75 0.64
N PRO A 8 -27.00 -6.67 0.80
CA PRO A 8 -26.40 -6.93 2.10
C PRO A 8 -25.81 -5.64 2.66
N GLY A 9 -26.27 -5.23 3.86
CA GLY A 9 -25.79 -4.05 4.54
C GLY A 9 -26.25 -2.75 3.93
N GLY A 10 -27.58 -2.58 3.75
CA GLY A 10 -28.26 -1.38 3.22
C GLY A 10 -27.43 -0.12 3.21
N MET A 11 -26.76 0.17 2.10
CA MET A 11 -26.15 1.47 1.86
C MET A 11 -27.25 2.53 1.86
N ARG A 12 -27.35 3.27 2.96
CA ARG A 12 -28.07 4.52 2.97
C ARG A 12 -27.15 5.60 2.37
N ASP A 13 -27.74 6.58 1.69
CA ASP A 13 -26.98 7.68 1.04
C ASP A 13 -26.14 8.49 2.02
N ASP A 14 -26.42 8.41 3.31
CA ASP A 14 -25.69 9.01 4.44
C ASP A 14 -24.44 8.20 4.90
N ALA A 15 -24.30 6.96 4.43
CA ALA A 15 -23.18 6.09 4.78
C ALA A 15 -21.98 6.19 3.81
N ARG A 16 -22.04 7.07 2.81
CA ARG A 16 -20.96 7.21 1.80
C ARG A 16 -19.63 7.69 2.37
N GLU A 17 -19.64 8.39 3.52
CA GLU A 17 -18.41 8.85 4.19
C GLU A 17 -17.73 7.77 5.07
N THR A 18 -18.44 6.70 5.37
CA THR A 18 -17.94 5.63 6.28
C THR A 18 -17.89 4.24 5.66
N TRP A 19 -18.04 4.14 4.33
CA TRP A 19 -17.95 2.87 3.62
C TRP A 19 -16.51 2.61 3.12
N PRO A 20 -15.97 1.41 3.37
CA PRO A 20 -16.50 0.39 4.27
C PRO A 20 -16.38 0.80 5.75
N SER A 21 -17.41 0.52 6.58
CA SER A 21 -17.31 0.79 8.01
C SER A 21 -16.25 -0.13 8.66
N PRO A 22 -15.69 0.23 9.84
CA PRO A 22 -14.78 -0.64 10.56
C PRO A 22 -15.37 -2.04 10.79
N GLU A 23 -16.66 -2.12 11.16
CA GLU A 23 -17.35 -3.39 11.40
C GLU A 23 -17.51 -4.20 10.11
N LEU A 24 -17.69 -3.52 8.98
CA LEU A 24 -17.78 -4.20 7.69
C LEU A 24 -16.42 -4.70 7.23
N ILE A 25 -15.36 -3.95 7.49
CA ILE A 25 -13.98 -4.39 7.26
C ILE A 25 -13.69 -5.61 8.14
N GLU A 26 -14.06 -5.56 9.42
CA GLU A 26 -13.95 -6.71 10.33
C GLU A 26 -14.79 -7.91 9.83
N SER A 27 -15.99 -7.68 9.29
CA SER A 27 -16.81 -8.75 8.72
C SER A 27 -16.25 -9.32 7.42
N TRP A 28 -15.51 -8.54 6.65
CA TRP A 28 -14.80 -9.02 5.45
C TRP A 28 -13.50 -9.74 5.78
N LEU A 29 -12.86 -9.34 6.87
CA LEU A 29 -11.69 -10.07 7.39
C LEU A 29 -12.11 -11.45 7.89
N GLY A 30 -13.42 -11.69 8.08
CA GLY A 30 -14.02 -12.95 8.52
C GLY A 30 -13.46 -13.41 9.86
N ASP A 31 -14.09 -14.42 10.45
CA ASP A 31 -13.41 -15.30 11.40
C ASP A 31 -12.28 -15.99 10.60
N SER A 32 -11.14 -15.30 10.44
CA SER A 32 -9.99 -15.89 9.79
C SER A 32 -9.62 -17.09 10.65
N MET A 33 -9.62 -18.25 10.04
CA MET A 33 -9.18 -19.52 10.66
C MET A 33 -7.70 -19.44 11.09
N TYR A 34 -7.09 -18.29 10.91
CA TYR A 34 -5.76 -17.86 11.31
C TYR A 34 -5.88 -16.54 12.08
N ASP A 35 -6.60 -16.58 13.21
CA ASP A 35 -6.48 -15.55 14.23
C ASP A 35 -5.04 -15.63 14.75
N VAL A 36 -4.13 -14.89 14.10
CA VAL A 36 -2.79 -14.69 14.64
C VAL A 36 -2.97 -13.77 15.83
N GLN A 37 -3.32 -14.37 16.95
CA GLN A 37 -3.29 -13.68 18.24
C GLN A 37 -1.85 -13.23 18.45
N LEU A 38 -1.65 -11.92 18.61
CA LEU A 38 -0.38 -11.40 19.10
C LEU A 38 -0.04 -12.17 20.38
N GLY A 39 1.14 -12.82 20.40
CA GLY A 39 1.60 -13.53 21.57
C GLY A 39 1.80 -12.55 22.73
N PRO A 40 1.78 -13.03 24.01
CA PRO A 40 2.15 -12.21 25.14
C PRO A 40 3.57 -11.64 24.92
N GLY A 41 3.70 -10.31 24.82
CA GLY A 41 4.97 -9.62 24.56
C GLY A 41 5.15 -9.08 23.13
N ASP A 42 4.15 -9.22 22.24
CA ASP A 42 4.15 -8.56 20.93
C ASP A 42 3.74 -7.08 21.11
N ASP A 43 4.65 -6.27 21.61
CA ASP A 43 4.47 -4.83 21.69
C ASP A 43 4.45 -4.22 20.29
N VAL A 44 3.36 -3.54 19.98
CA VAL A 44 3.10 -2.92 18.66
C VAL A 44 3.97 -1.67 18.44
N VAL A 45 4.58 -1.14 19.49
CA VAL A 45 5.40 0.08 19.45
C VAL A 45 6.74 -0.19 20.11
N ILE A 46 7.82 0.12 19.39
CA ILE A 46 9.16 0.10 19.99
C ILE A 46 9.22 1.23 21.02
N ASP A 47 9.44 0.88 22.27
CA ASP A 47 9.65 1.85 23.33
C ASP A 47 10.90 2.68 23.00
N ALA A 48 10.68 3.99 22.82
CA ALA A 48 11.76 4.92 22.48
C ALA A 48 12.75 5.11 23.65
N ASP A 49 12.34 4.78 24.86
CA ASP A 49 13.14 4.89 26.09
C ASP A 49 13.86 3.57 26.42
N ASP A 50 13.61 2.48 25.66
CA ASP A 50 14.33 1.20 25.77
C ASP A 50 15.52 1.12 24.77
N PRO A 51 16.78 1.30 25.20
CA PRO A 51 17.95 1.24 24.33
C PRO A 51 18.14 -0.14 23.68
N GLU A 52 17.72 -1.23 24.37
CA GLU A 52 17.85 -2.58 23.83
C GLU A 52 16.82 -2.84 22.74
N ALA A 53 15.57 -2.38 22.90
CA ALA A 53 14.54 -2.47 21.86
C ALA A 53 14.96 -1.68 20.61
N LEU A 54 15.50 -0.48 20.79
CA LEU A 54 16.05 0.33 19.70
C LEU A 54 17.23 -0.37 18.99
N ALA A 55 18.13 -1.00 19.76
CA ALA A 55 19.27 -1.73 19.20
C ALA A 55 18.80 -2.97 18.40
N ARG A 56 17.81 -3.72 18.93
CA ARG A 56 17.19 -4.86 18.22
C ARG A 56 16.55 -4.40 16.90
N ALA A 57 15.77 -3.32 16.92
CA ALA A 57 15.12 -2.77 15.74
C ALA A 57 16.13 -2.29 14.68
N ARG A 58 17.22 -1.66 15.10
CA ARG A 58 18.32 -1.26 14.20
C ARG A 58 18.97 -2.47 13.56
N ARG A 59 19.36 -3.46 14.35
CA ARG A 59 19.95 -4.72 13.84
C ARG A 59 19.04 -5.41 12.82
N PHE A 60 17.75 -5.45 13.10
CA PHE A 60 16.76 -6.03 12.19
C PHE A 60 16.73 -5.27 10.85
N ARG A 61 16.62 -3.93 10.87
CA ARG A 61 16.63 -3.10 9.66
C ARG A 61 17.94 -3.23 8.89
N ASP A 62 19.09 -3.22 9.59
CA ASP A 62 20.41 -3.34 8.97
C ASP A 62 20.55 -4.70 8.26
N THR A 63 20.03 -5.76 8.88
CA THR A 63 20.02 -7.10 8.28
C THR A 63 19.12 -7.14 7.06
N LEU A 64 17.88 -6.65 7.15
CA LEU A 64 16.95 -6.63 6.03
C LEU A 64 17.37 -5.67 4.92
N SER A 65 18.16 -4.65 5.21
CA SER A 65 18.71 -3.75 4.20
C SER A 65 19.65 -4.44 3.20
N GLN A 66 20.11 -5.67 3.51
CA GLN A 66 20.89 -6.51 2.58
C GLN A 66 20.01 -7.14 1.48
N PHE A 67 18.70 -7.09 1.63
CA PHE A 67 17.76 -7.52 0.61
C PHE A 67 17.37 -6.33 -0.25
N ALA A 68 17.81 -6.30 -1.50
CA ALA A 68 17.43 -5.27 -2.46
C ALA A 68 15.95 -5.40 -2.82
N SER A 69 15.23 -4.30 -2.79
CA SER A 69 13.81 -4.24 -3.20
C SER A 69 13.59 -3.22 -4.30
N GLY A 70 12.58 -3.44 -5.13
CA GLY A 70 12.00 -2.39 -5.95
C GLY A 70 11.32 -1.34 -5.07
N ILE A 71 11.00 -0.20 -5.68
CA ILE A 71 10.21 0.87 -5.05
C ILE A 71 8.88 1.01 -5.77
N THR A 72 7.81 1.03 -5.00
CA THR A 72 6.47 1.35 -5.48
C THR A 72 5.91 2.59 -4.78
N VAL A 73 5.00 3.28 -5.45
CA VAL A 73 4.11 4.27 -4.83
C VAL A 73 2.70 3.72 -4.89
N ILE A 74 2.10 3.53 -3.72
CA ILE A 74 0.69 3.15 -3.59
C ILE A 74 -0.13 4.41 -3.57
N THR A 75 -1.09 4.53 -4.48
CA THR A 75 -1.94 5.72 -4.64
C THR A 75 -3.42 5.38 -4.59
N THR A 76 -4.25 6.32 -4.15
CA THR A 76 -5.71 6.23 -4.21
C THR A 76 -6.34 7.62 -4.30
N LEU A 77 -7.64 7.68 -4.57
CA LEU A 77 -8.46 8.87 -4.38
C LEU A 77 -9.29 8.71 -3.11
N SER A 78 -9.20 9.67 -2.20
CA SER A 78 -10.01 9.71 -0.99
C SER A 78 -10.72 11.07 -0.92
N GLY A 79 -12.06 11.06 -1.00
CA GLY A 79 -12.85 12.30 -1.04
C GLY A 79 -12.57 13.17 -2.27
N GLY A 80 -12.09 12.59 -3.38
CA GLY A 80 -11.69 13.31 -4.59
C GLY A 80 -10.24 13.79 -4.59
N GLU A 81 -9.54 13.72 -3.47
CA GLU A 81 -8.15 14.15 -3.34
C GLU A 81 -7.18 12.97 -3.53
N PRO A 82 -6.06 13.17 -4.25
CA PRO A 82 -5.07 12.12 -4.43
C PRO A 82 -4.27 11.89 -3.14
N VAL A 83 -4.08 10.62 -2.80
CA VAL A 83 -3.32 10.16 -1.63
C VAL A 83 -2.24 9.21 -2.11
N GLY A 84 -1.04 9.30 -1.53
CA GLY A 84 0.06 8.42 -1.91
C GLY A 84 1.02 8.11 -0.76
N MET A 85 1.70 6.97 -0.89
CA MET A 85 2.78 6.56 -0.01
C MET A 85 3.81 5.70 -0.75
N THR A 86 5.08 5.93 -0.47
CA THR A 86 6.17 5.07 -0.95
C THR A 86 6.18 3.77 -0.17
N CYS A 87 6.37 2.66 -0.86
CA CYS A 87 6.40 1.33 -0.29
C CYS A 87 7.49 0.47 -0.93
N GLN A 88 8.26 -0.24 -0.09
CA GLN A 88 9.25 -1.24 -0.51
C GLN A 88 8.70 -2.67 -0.39
N SER A 89 7.71 -2.85 0.48
CA SER A 89 7.12 -4.15 0.82
C SER A 89 6.04 -4.58 -0.17
N PHE A 90 6.31 -4.46 -1.47
CA PHE A 90 5.40 -4.87 -2.52
C PHE A 90 5.84 -6.22 -3.12
N SER A 91 4.87 -7.13 -3.32
CA SER A 91 5.13 -8.43 -3.95
C SER A 91 3.87 -9.01 -4.61
N SER A 92 4.08 -9.91 -5.57
CA SER A 92 3.02 -10.78 -6.07
C SER A 92 2.66 -11.84 -5.03
N VAL A 93 1.39 -12.25 -4.99
CA VAL A 93 0.86 -13.26 -4.05
C VAL A 93 0.29 -14.46 -4.81
N SER A 94 -0.49 -14.20 -5.87
CA SER A 94 -1.19 -15.25 -6.62
C SER A 94 -1.34 -14.86 -8.09
N LEU A 95 -1.33 -15.84 -8.96
CA LEU A 95 -1.61 -15.66 -10.39
C LEU A 95 -3.10 -15.85 -10.69
N GLU A 96 -3.79 -16.73 -9.98
CA GLU A 96 -5.21 -16.99 -10.15
C GLU A 96 -5.90 -17.20 -8.79
N PRO A 97 -6.74 -16.25 -8.35
CA PRO A 97 -6.89 -14.91 -8.94
C PRO A 97 -5.59 -14.09 -8.83
N PRO A 98 -5.40 -13.05 -9.69
CA PRO A 98 -4.21 -12.22 -9.63
C PRO A 98 -4.22 -11.34 -8.38
N LEU A 99 -3.30 -11.62 -7.45
CA LEU A 99 -3.18 -10.92 -6.18
C LEU A 99 -1.77 -10.38 -5.99
N VAL A 100 -1.73 -9.19 -5.38
CA VAL A 100 -0.49 -8.53 -4.93
C VAL A 100 -0.61 -8.15 -3.48
N MET A 101 0.52 -7.85 -2.82
CA MET A 101 0.50 -7.33 -1.45
C MET A 101 1.39 -6.11 -1.29
N PHE A 102 1.05 -5.27 -0.31
CA PHE A 102 1.93 -4.26 0.26
C PHE A 102 1.71 -4.17 1.78
N ILE A 103 2.69 -3.63 2.51
CA ILE A 103 2.70 -3.71 3.97
C ILE A 103 2.88 -2.30 4.56
N PRO A 104 1.77 -1.54 4.81
CA PRO A 104 1.83 -0.22 5.45
C PRO A 104 1.98 -0.34 6.97
N ALA A 105 2.73 0.58 7.58
CA ALA A 105 2.79 0.70 9.03
C ALA A 105 1.44 1.16 9.62
N LYS A 106 1.09 0.71 10.83
CA LYS A 106 -0.11 1.18 11.56
C LYS A 106 -0.08 2.70 11.82
N THR A 107 1.10 3.30 11.86
CA THR A 107 1.30 4.76 11.98
C THR A 107 1.18 5.52 10.65
N SER A 108 0.94 4.84 9.53
CA SER A 108 0.79 5.48 8.22
C SER A 108 -0.44 6.37 8.18
N ARG A 109 -0.28 7.62 7.72
CA ARG A 109 -1.41 8.54 7.49
C ARG A 109 -2.17 8.24 6.21
N ALA A 110 -1.51 7.61 5.24
CA ALA A 110 -2.13 7.26 3.96
C ALA A 110 -2.98 5.99 4.07
N TRP A 111 -2.57 5.03 4.92
CA TRP A 111 -3.26 3.75 5.02
C TRP A 111 -4.76 3.85 5.35
N PRO A 112 -5.22 4.61 6.37
CA PRO A 112 -6.64 4.74 6.65
C PRO A 112 -7.45 5.34 5.48
N LEU A 113 -6.82 6.19 4.67
CA LEU A 113 -7.45 6.78 3.48
C LEU A 113 -7.55 5.77 2.33
N ILE A 114 -6.48 4.97 2.12
CA ILE A 114 -6.46 3.87 1.14
C ILE A 114 -7.49 2.80 1.53
N GLN A 115 -7.53 2.44 2.81
CA GLN A 115 -8.48 1.47 3.35
C GLN A 115 -9.92 1.93 3.12
N ARG A 116 -10.22 3.20 3.44
CA ARG A 116 -11.56 3.79 3.21
C ARG A 116 -11.95 3.82 1.73
N ALA A 117 -11.00 4.09 0.85
CA ALA A 117 -11.24 4.08 -0.60
C ALA A 117 -11.53 2.66 -1.13
N GLY A 118 -11.07 1.61 -0.44
CA GLY A 118 -11.25 0.21 -0.85
C GLY A 118 -10.49 -0.18 -2.12
N ALA A 119 -9.66 0.73 -2.64
CA ALA A 119 -8.95 0.56 -3.90
C ALA A 119 -7.62 1.33 -3.89
N PHE A 120 -6.69 0.89 -4.71
CA PHE A 120 -5.39 1.55 -4.88
C PHE A 120 -4.76 1.23 -6.24
N CYS A 121 -3.85 2.08 -6.66
CA CYS A 121 -2.94 1.78 -7.75
C CYS A 121 -1.52 1.59 -7.19
N ALA A 122 -0.86 0.49 -7.54
CA ALA A 122 0.55 0.28 -7.27
C ALA A 122 1.37 0.72 -8.48
N ASN A 123 2.17 1.77 -8.32
CA ASN A 123 3.00 2.36 -9.36
C ASN A 123 4.45 1.92 -9.14
N ILE A 124 5.04 1.14 -10.06
CA ILE A 124 6.42 0.64 -9.99
C ILE A 124 7.34 1.71 -10.55
N LEU A 125 8.23 2.25 -9.72
CA LEU A 125 9.05 3.41 -10.08
C LEU A 125 10.25 3.06 -10.96
N ALA A 126 10.52 3.96 -11.92
CA ALA A 126 11.74 3.96 -12.72
C ALA A 126 12.91 4.63 -11.98
N SER A 127 14.15 4.34 -12.38
CA SER A 127 15.39 4.82 -11.73
C SER A 127 15.48 6.35 -11.61
N GLY A 128 14.90 7.09 -12.53
CA GLY A 128 14.84 8.57 -12.49
C GLY A 128 13.83 9.15 -11.49
N GLN A 129 13.07 8.33 -10.76
CA GLN A 129 11.96 8.78 -9.91
C GLN A 129 12.30 8.77 -8.39
N ALA A 130 13.57 8.89 -8.03
CA ALA A 130 13.99 8.94 -6.63
C ALA A 130 13.39 10.13 -5.87
N ASP A 131 13.29 11.31 -6.49
CA ASP A 131 12.70 12.50 -5.89
C ASP A 131 11.19 12.32 -5.67
N LEU A 132 10.48 11.71 -6.62
CA LEU A 132 9.08 11.33 -6.48
C LEU A 132 8.87 10.36 -5.30
N SER A 133 9.74 9.35 -5.19
CA SER A 133 9.72 8.42 -4.05
C SER A 133 9.87 9.15 -2.71
N ASN A 134 10.81 10.08 -2.60
CA ASN A 134 11.04 10.88 -1.38
C ASN A 134 9.82 11.79 -1.08
N GLN A 135 9.25 12.44 -2.11
CA GLN A 135 8.07 13.28 -1.97
C GLN A 135 6.89 12.48 -1.42
N MET A 136 6.63 11.28 -1.96
CA MET A 136 5.57 10.39 -1.51
C MET A 136 5.82 9.78 -0.12
N ALA A 137 7.08 9.67 0.30
CA ALA A 137 7.46 9.24 1.65
C ALA A 137 7.36 10.35 2.70
N SER A 138 7.30 11.62 2.30
CA SER A 138 7.34 12.78 3.19
C SER A 138 6.12 12.85 4.14
N LYS A 139 6.25 13.63 5.23
CA LYS A 139 5.18 13.87 6.19
C LYS A 139 4.68 15.31 6.05
N GLY A 140 3.38 15.48 5.83
CA GLY A 140 2.70 16.78 6.02
C GLY A 140 2.75 17.78 4.87
N ALA A 141 3.31 17.44 3.72
CA ALA A 141 3.27 18.25 2.50
C ALA A 141 2.15 17.79 1.56
N ASP A 142 1.77 18.65 0.62
CA ASP A 142 1.02 18.22 -0.57
C ASP A 142 1.91 17.31 -1.41
N LYS A 143 1.70 16.02 -1.26
CA LYS A 143 2.54 15.00 -1.91
C LYS A 143 2.35 14.95 -3.43
N PHE A 144 1.27 15.54 -3.95
CA PHE A 144 0.96 15.56 -5.37
C PHE A 144 1.29 16.90 -6.04
N ALA A 145 1.83 17.88 -5.31
CA ALA A 145 2.27 19.13 -5.90
C ALA A 145 3.30 18.88 -7.01
N GLY A 146 2.96 19.29 -8.25
CA GLY A 146 3.82 19.10 -9.43
C GLY A 146 3.96 17.65 -9.93
N VAL A 147 3.15 16.73 -9.42
CA VAL A 147 3.17 15.33 -9.85
C VAL A 147 2.13 15.11 -10.97
N ASP A 148 2.60 14.67 -12.12
CA ASP A 148 1.74 14.28 -13.24
C ASP A 148 1.18 12.88 -13.02
N TRP A 149 -0.15 12.77 -13.13
CA TRP A 149 -0.86 11.49 -13.02
C TRP A 149 -2.14 11.50 -13.85
N GLU A 150 -2.67 10.32 -14.09
CA GLU A 150 -3.97 10.12 -14.74
C GLU A 150 -4.79 9.08 -13.94
N PRO A 151 -6.13 9.09 -14.06
CA PRO A 151 -6.95 8.11 -13.35
C PRO A 151 -6.76 6.70 -13.93
N ALA A 152 -6.59 5.72 -13.04
CA ALA A 152 -6.60 4.31 -13.41
C ALA A 152 -7.93 3.89 -14.01
N GLN A 153 -7.89 2.91 -14.90
CA GLN A 153 -9.01 2.55 -15.77
C GLN A 153 -10.23 2.03 -14.99
N VAL A 154 -10.04 1.33 -13.89
CA VAL A 154 -11.13 0.66 -13.16
C VAL A 154 -11.45 1.38 -11.85
N THR A 155 -10.46 1.74 -11.05
CA THR A 155 -10.68 2.34 -9.73
C THR A 155 -10.63 3.86 -9.73
N GLY A 156 -10.03 4.47 -10.76
CA GLY A 156 -9.76 5.90 -10.81
C GLY A 156 -8.58 6.34 -9.93
N SER A 157 -7.90 5.41 -9.25
CA SER A 157 -6.71 5.72 -8.43
C SER A 157 -5.61 6.34 -9.29
N PRO A 158 -4.80 7.28 -8.78
CA PRO A 158 -3.76 7.92 -9.58
C PRO A 158 -2.72 6.96 -10.14
N VAL A 159 -2.57 6.93 -11.47
CA VAL A 159 -1.45 6.33 -12.19
C VAL A 159 -0.41 7.41 -12.42
N LEU A 160 0.77 7.26 -11.84
CA LEU A 160 1.85 8.23 -11.93
C LEU A 160 2.56 8.10 -13.28
N LYS A 161 2.87 9.24 -13.93
CA LYS A 161 3.57 9.21 -15.21
C LYS A 161 5.03 8.81 -15.07
N GLY A 162 5.56 8.15 -16.11
CA GLY A 162 6.95 7.71 -16.17
C GLY A 162 7.29 6.50 -15.30
N THR A 163 6.30 5.79 -14.78
CA THR A 163 6.50 4.54 -14.06
C THR A 163 6.70 3.36 -15.02
N LEU A 164 7.45 2.33 -14.58
CA LEU A 164 7.71 1.13 -15.37
C LEU A 164 6.45 0.31 -15.63
N ALA A 165 5.57 0.28 -14.63
CA ALA A 165 4.30 -0.42 -14.71
C ALA A 165 3.36 0.11 -13.63
N HIS A 166 2.07 -0.16 -13.80
CA HIS A 166 1.10 0.06 -12.76
C HIS A 166 0.11 -1.10 -12.65
N LEU A 167 -0.42 -1.30 -11.45
CA LEU A 167 -1.44 -2.29 -11.15
C LEU A 167 -2.60 -1.58 -10.44
N ASP A 168 -3.76 -1.59 -11.07
CA ASP A 168 -5.00 -1.02 -10.56
C ASP A 168 -5.74 -2.09 -9.77
N CYS A 169 -5.93 -1.89 -8.47
CA CYS A 169 -6.31 -2.94 -7.53
C CYS A 169 -7.49 -2.52 -6.65
N ARG A 170 -8.31 -3.51 -6.26
CA ARG A 170 -9.23 -3.42 -5.14
C ARG A 170 -8.65 -4.14 -3.93
N ILE A 171 -8.88 -3.60 -2.73
CA ILE A 171 -8.48 -4.30 -1.50
C ILE A 171 -9.28 -5.60 -1.42
N HIS A 172 -8.57 -6.72 -1.32
CA HIS A 172 -9.13 -8.05 -1.18
C HIS A 172 -9.20 -8.48 0.29
N ALA A 173 -8.12 -8.20 1.05
CA ALA A 173 -8.02 -8.49 2.47
C ALA A 173 -6.95 -7.60 3.12
N ALA A 174 -7.02 -7.41 4.42
CA ALA A 174 -5.97 -6.79 5.21
C ALA A 174 -5.86 -7.49 6.57
N TYR A 175 -4.64 -7.83 6.97
CA TYR A 175 -4.35 -8.55 8.21
C TYR A 175 -3.40 -7.75 9.07
N GLU A 176 -3.62 -7.74 10.38
CA GLU A 176 -2.65 -7.18 11.31
C GLU A 176 -1.40 -8.06 11.40
N ALA A 177 -0.23 -7.43 11.42
CA ALA A 177 1.06 -8.10 11.52
C ALA A 177 2.03 -7.21 12.32
N GLY A 178 2.04 -7.35 13.63
CA GLY A 178 2.84 -6.52 14.54
C GLY A 178 2.46 -5.03 14.41
N ASP A 179 3.44 -4.19 14.10
CA ASP A 179 3.28 -2.73 13.90
C ASP A 179 2.86 -2.34 12.46
N HIS A 180 2.53 -3.32 11.62
CA HIS A 180 2.11 -3.15 10.22
C HIS A 180 0.79 -3.88 9.93
N PHE A 181 0.27 -3.65 8.72
CA PHE A 181 -0.77 -4.47 8.09
C PHE A 181 -0.19 -5.18 6.87
N VAL A 182 -0.63 -6.41 6.59
CA VAL A 182 -0.43 -7.06 5.30
C VAL A 182 -1.69 -6.85 4.48
N VAL A 183 -1.62 -6.05 3.46
CA VAL A 183 -2.75 -5.70 2.59
C VAL A 183 -2.65 -6.49 1.30
N ILE A 184 -3.68 -7.28 1.02
CA ILE A 184 -3.82 -8.03 -0.23
C ILE A 184 -4.71 -7.24 -1.18
N GLY A 185 -4.22 -6.97 -2.38
CA GLY A 185 -4.97 -6.35 -3.47
C GLY A 185 -5.29 -7.34 -4.56
N ARG A 186 -6.54 -7.34 -5.05
CA ARG A 186 -6.92 -8.02 -6.28
C ARG A 186 -6.67 -7.09 -7.45
N VAL A 187 -5.89 -7.56 -8.42
CA VAL A 187 -5.57 -6.79 -9.63
C VAL A 187 -6.78 -6.83 -10.56
N GLU A 188 -7.29 -5.66 -10.90
CA GLU A 188 -8.41 -5.47 -11.83
C GLU A 188 -7.91 -5.05 -13.22
N HIS A 189 -6.80 -4.30 -13.27
CA HIS A 189 -6.13 -3.90 -14.50
C HIS A 189 -4.65 -3.70 -14.25
N LEU A 190 -3.83 -3.90 -15.27
CA LEU A 190 -2.40 -3.64 -15.22
C LEU A 190 -1.88 -3.21 -16.59
N ALA A 191 -0.83 -2.41 -16.60
CA ALA A 191 -0.12 -2.06 -17.81
C ALA A 191 1.37 -1.87 -17.53
N VAL A 192 2.19 -2.18 -18.52
CA VAL A 192 3.62 -1.85 -18.57
C VAL A 192 3.74 -0.46 -19.16
N GLY A 193 4.60 0.37 -18.57
CA GLY A 193 4.92 1.71 -19.05
C GLY A 193 6.11 1.71 -19.99
N ASP A 194 7.14 2.48 -19.65
CA ASP A 194 8.39 2.52 -20.43
C ASP A 194 9.25 1.30 -20.08
N ASP A 195 9.28 0.32 -20.99
CA ASP A 195 10.04 -0.92 -20.85
C ASP A 195 11.55 -0.74 -21.12
N ALA A 196 11.99 0.44 -21.59
CA ALA A 196 13.40 0.79 -21.78
C ALA A 196 14.06 1.40 -20.53
N ALA A 197 13.28 1.76 -19.51
CA ALA A 197 13.81 2.38 -18.30
C ALA A 197 14.21 1.34 -17.26
N ASP A 198 15.29 1.64 -16.51
CA ASP A 198 15.74 0.82 -15.37
C ASP A 198 14.83 1.00 -14.14
N PRO A 199 14.70 -0.03 -13.27
CA PRO A 199 13.94 0.09 -12.05
C PRO A 199 14.65 0.96 -11.00
N LEU A 200 13.85 1.67 -10.18
CA LEU A 200 14.34 2.26 -8.94
C LEU A 200 14.44 1.18 -7.87
N LEU A 201 15.65 0.94 -7.40
CA LEU A 201 15.93 -0.02 -6.35
C LEU A 201 16.29 0.69 -5.04
N PHE A 202 16.09 -0.01 -3.91
CA PHE A 202 16.57 0.41 -2.61
C PHE A 202 17.42 -0.70 -2.00
N PHE A 203 18.66 -0.34 -1.65
CA PHE A 203 19.63 -1.27 -1.08
C PHE A 203 20.53 -0.56 -0.07
N ARG A 204 20.67 -1.11 1.12
CA ARG A 204 21.49 -0.57 2.20
C ARG A 204 21.23 0.90 2.49
N GLY A 205 19.94 1.30 2.53
CA GLY A 205 19.53 2.66 2.86
C GLY A 205 19.72 3.69 1.75
N THR A 206 20.03 3.28 0.51
CA THR A 206 20.26 4.18 -0.64
C THR A 206 19.49 3.70 -1.88
N TYR A 207 19.10 4.66 -2.73
CA TYR A 207 18.57 4.34 -4.04
C TYR A 207 19.66 3.80 -4.95
N ARG A 208 19.28 2.86 -5.82
CA ARG A 208 20.13 2.21 -6.81
C ARG A 208 19.34 2.04 -8.11
N SER A 209 20.06 1.74 -9.19
CA SER A 209 19.53 1.21 -10.44
C SER A 209 20.25 -0.10 -10.77
N THR A 210 19.84 -0.77 -11.85
CA THR A 210 20.52 -1.97 -12.35
C THR A 210 21.72 -1.54 -13.20
N ASP A 211 22.90 -2.13 -12.93
CA ASP A 211 23.98 -2.16 -13.90
C ASP A 211 23.89 -3.49 -14.65
N PRO A 212 24.14 -3.55 -15.98
CA PRO A 212 24.22 -4.80 -16.72
C PRO A 212 25.29 -5.70 -16.10
N VAL A 213 24.94 -6.98 -15.84
CA VAL A 213 25.87 -8.00 -15.34
C VAL A 213 26.70 -8.57 -16.51
#